data_04fa3716db66d2f4a3de56a9292c5f53
#
_entry.id   04fa3716db66d2f4a3de56a9292c5f53
#
_cell.length_a   1.000
_cell.length_b   1.000
_cell.length_c   1.000
_cell.angle_alpha   90.00
_cell.angle_beta   90.00
_cell.angle_gamma   90.00
#
_symmetry.space_group_name_H-M   'P 1'
#
loop_
_entity.id
_entity.type
_entity.pdbx_description
1 polymer ?
#
loop_
_entity_poly.entity_id
_entity_poly.type
_entity_poly.pdbx_seq_one_letter_code
_entity_poly.pdbx_strand_id
1 'polypeptide(L)'
;MDRKARTKIIIASLIAAAGLFATAVLYFDLCEEVLCRLLSALMLGGISVLGLIMLVCSMKAKQKQDDYTDSMVHELKTPIAGMQLICEMLSDKTISLTEEARNGYIGTMKEEIERLKLLVGNILGSSKAVKEKHYALKDRVHVNKLLVEVAEVFAVRIEQTNGKLSVEEDERDTEIMTDETQLKNILINLVENAIKYSGDNIVITLSAKQEGDCFVLEVKDRGIGIEKKNLKKIFRKGFRVKSESGASRVKGFGIGLFYVYNTCKALNGEVKVRSEVGKGSVFSLNFPKELITTTKQ
;
A
#
# COMPACT_ATOMS: atom_id res chain seq x y z
N MET A 1 6.83 -4.86 19.67
CA MET A 1 6.73 -4.39 21.07
C MET A 1 5.28 -4.00 21.31
N ASP A 2 4.63 -4.70 22.23
CA ASP A 2 3.20 -4.56 22.53
C ASP A 2 2.86 -3.11 22.94
N ARG A 3 1.67 -2.63 22.50
CA ARG A 3 1.17 -1.28 22.76
C ARG A 3 1.11 -0.95 24.27
N LYS A 4 0.75 -1.95 25.09
CA LYS A 4 0.76 -1.85 26.55
C LYS A 4 2.16 -1.65 27.13
N ALA A 5 3.19 -2.26 26.51
CA ALA A 5 4.57 -2.08 26.91
C ALA A 5 5.09 -0.66 26.63
N ARG A 6 4.74 -0.07 25.47
CA ARG A 6 5.11 1.32 25.14
C ARG A 6 4.48 2.33 26.10
N THR A 7 3.21 2.16 26.44
CA THR A 7 2.53 3.06 27.39
C THR A 7 3.14 2.94 28.78
N LYS A 8 3.50 1.73 29.24
CA LYS A 8 4.16 1.54 30.53
C LYS A 8 5.56 2.17 30.59
N ILE A 9 6.33 2.08 29.49
CA ILE A 9 7.67 2.70 29.41
C ILE A 9 7.55 4.23 29.46
N ILE A 10 6.58 4.81 28.74
CA ILE A 10 6.34 6.26 28.74
C ILE A 10 5.91 6.73 30.14
N ILE A 11 5.01 6.01 30.81
CA ILE A 11 4.58 6.34 32.18
C ILE A 11 5.75 6.20 33.16
N ALA A 12 6.56 5.14 33.05
CA ALA A 12 7.71 4.92 33.91
C ALA A 12 8.80 6.00 33.73
N SER A 13 9.05 6.45 32.47
CA SER A 13 10.00 7.54 32.20
C SER A 13 9.50 8.89 32.72
N LEU A 14 8.19 9.16 32.67
CA LEU A 14 7.59 10.38 33.24
C LEU A 14 7.67 10.38 34.78
N ILE A 15 7.41 9.23 35.42
CA ILE A 15 7.55 9.09 36.90
C ILE A 15 9.01 9.25 37.31
N ALA A 16 9.96 8.64 36.56
CA ALA A 16 11.40 8.78 36.86
C ALA A 16 11.88 10.23 36.66
N ALA A 17 11.43 10.94 35.62
CA ALA A 17 11.75 12.34 35.40
C ALA A 17 11.17 13.25 36.51
N ALA A 18 9.95 12.99 36.94
CA ALA A 18 9.33 13.70 38.06
C ALA A 18 10.05 13.44 39.40
N GLY A 19 10.50 12.20 39.64
CA GLY A 19 11.30 11.81 40.81
C GLY A 19 12.66 12.50 40.85
N LEU A 20 13.41 12.49 39.72
CA LEU A 20 14.67 13.19 39.58
C LEU A 20 14.53 14.71 39.79
N PHE A 21 13.43 15.28 39.30
CA PHE A 21 13.13 16.68 39.49
C PHE A 21 12.81 17.02 40.97
N ALA A 22 12.00 16.19 41.62
CA ALA A 22 11.70 16.36 43.04
C ALA A 22 12.97 16.27 43.93
N THR A 23 13.90 15.36 43.60
CA THR A 23 15.19 15.25 44.33
C THR A 23 16.10 16.46 44.05
N ALA A 24 16.12 17.00 42.83
CA ALA A 24 16.88 18.21 42.52
C ALA A 24 16.34 19.43 43.25
N VAL A 25 15.02 19.56 43.37
CA VAL A 25 14.36 20.66 44.13
C VAL A 25 14.70 20.60 45.61
N LEU A 26 14.75 19.41 46.23
CA LEU A 26 15.16 19.21 47.63
C LEU A 26 16.64 19.53 47.91
N TYR A 27 17.50 19.41 46.91
CA TYR A 27 18.94 19.71 47.06
C TYR A 27 19.29 21.19 46.86
N PHE A 28 18.40 21.98 46.27
CA PHE A 28 18.61 23.40 45.92
C PHE A 28 18.04 24.39 46.92
N ASP A 29 17.73 23.94 48.13
CA ASP A 29 17.14 24.78 49.20
C ASP A 29 18.06 25.88 49.73
N LEU A 30 19.19 26.11 49.06
CA LEU A 30 20.21 27.09 49.51
C LEU A 30 20.48 28.24 48.54
N CYS A 31 19.82 28.31 47.37
CA CYS A 31 20.04 29.41 46.41
C CYS A 31 18.75 30.02 45.90
N GLU A 32 18.50 31.28 46.31
CA GLU A 32 17.50 32.24 45.79
C GLU A 32 16.11 31.67 45.47
N GLU A 33 15.23 31.64 46.46
CA GLU A 33 13.85 31.07 46.40
C GLU A 33 13.03 31.48 45.16
N VAL A 34 13.20 32.66 44.61
CA VAL A 34 12.43 33.17 43.50
C VAL A 34 12.84 32.53 42.16
N LEU A 35 14.15 32.39 41.96
CA LEU A 35 14.66 31.79 40.70
C LEU A 35 14.34 30.29 40.62
N CYS A 36 14.48 29.58 41.74
CA CYS A 36 14.14 28.16 41.82
C CYS A 36 12.63 27.93 41.61
N ARG A 37 11.76 28.76 42.12
CA ARG A 37 10.30 28.67 41.89
C ARG A 37 9.92 28.98 40.45
N LEU A 38 10.56 29.94 39.78
CA LEU A 38 10.36 30.22 38.35
C LEU A 38 10.86 29.09 37.48
N LEU A 39 12.02 28.54 37.72
CA LEU A 39 12.56 27.38 36.99
C LEU A 39 11.70 26.13 37.17
N SER A 40 11.22 25.86 38.38
CA SER A 40 10.33 24.73 38.67
C SER A 40 8.96 24.88 37.94
N ALA A 41 8.41 26.07 37.89
CA ALA A 41 7.17 26.36 37.17
C ALA A 41 7.34 26.20 35.65
N LEU A 42 8.46 26.67 35.09
CA LEU A 42 8.79 26.48 33.67
C LEU A 42 8.98 25.00 33.31
N MET A 43 9.66 24.24 34.16
CA MET A 43 9.86 22.78 33.95
C MET A 43 8.55 22.02 34.04
N LEU A 44 7.71 22.31 35.03
CA LEU A 44 6.36 21.71 35.16
C LEU A 44 5.46 22.08 33.95
N GLY A 45 5.52 23.33 33.52
CA GLY A 45 4.82 23.78 32.30
C GLY A 45 5.32 23.03 31.06
N GLY A 46 6.63 22.88 30.89
CA GLY A 46 7.25 22.13 29.79
C GLY A 46 6.85 20.66 29.77
N ILE A 47 6.85 20.00 30.93
CA ILE A 47 6.44 18.59 31.06
C ILE A 47 4.94 18.43 30.74
N SER A 48 4.11 19.35 31.18
CA SER A 48 2.66 19.35 30.92
C SER A 48 2.37 19.52 29.42
N VAL A 49 3.07 20.43 28.74
CA VAL A 49 2.95 20.65 27.28
C VAL A 49 3.42 19.42 26.52
N LEU A 50 4.54 18.81 26.92
CA LEU A 50 5.05 17.59 26.29
C LEU A 50 4.07 16.42 26.45
N GLY A 51 3.50 16.25 27.62
CA GLY A 51 2.47 15.26 27.91
C GLY A 51 1.22 15.46 27.04
N LEU A 52 0.76 16.70 26.89
CA LEU A 52 -0.37 17.04 26.04
C LEU A 52 -0.10 16.75 24.56
N ILE A 53 1.10 17.10 24.07
CA ILE A 53 1.52 16.78 22.69
C ILE A 53 1.53 15.28 22.48
N MET A 54 2.09 14.50 23.40
CA MET A 54 2.10 13.03 23.31
C MET A 54 0.68 12.44 23.32
N LEU A 55 -0.20 12.97 24.15
CA LEU A 55 -1.60 12.54 24.22
C LEU A 55 -2.33 12.82 22.90
N VAL A 56 -2.20 14.03 22.36
CA VAL A 56 -2.80 14.41 21.07
C VAL A 56 -2.24 13.56 19.92
N CYS A 57 -0.93 13.30 19.90
CA CYS A 57 -0.31 12.42 18.90
C CYS A 57 -0.82 10.99 19.01
N SER A 58 -1.00 10.46 20.23
CA SER A 58 -1.51 9.10 20.43
C SER A 58 -2.99 8.96 20.03
N MET A 59 -3.81 9.98 20.34
CA MET A 59 -5.22 10.01 19.91
C MET A 59 -5.35 10.08 18.39
N LYS A 60 -4.59 10.96 17.72
CA LYS A 60 -4.55 11.03 16.24
C LYS A 60 -4.07 9.73 15.61
N ALA A 61 -3.10 9.05 16.21
CA ALA A 61 -2.63 7.75 15.73
C ALA A 61 -3.70 6.67 15.87
N LYS A 62 -4.46 6.69 16.98
CA LYS A 62 -5.59 5.76 17.20
C LYS A 62 -6.72 6.02 16.20
N GLN A 63 -7.17 7.25 16.09
CA GLN A 63 -8.23 7.63 15.15
C GLN A 63 -7.89 7.23 13.71
N LYS A 64 -6.63 7.46 13.29
CA LYS A 64 -6.17 7.06 11.96
C LYS A 64 -6.16 5.54 11.75
N GLN A 65 -5.98 4.76 12.82
CA GLN A 65 -6.06 3.30 12.78
C GLN A 65 -7.52 2.82 12.72
N ASP A 66 -8.41 3.48 13.43
CA ASP A 66 -9.84 3.16 13.45
C ASP A 66 -10.46 3.50 12.08
N ASP A 67 -10.23 4.70 11.53
CA ASP A 67 -10.64 5.10 10.17
C ASP A 67 -10.15 4.12 9.09
N TYR A 68 -8.94 3.59 9.25
CA TYR A 68 -8.38 2.59 8.35
C TYR A 68 -9.12 1.26 8.43
N THR A 69 -9.42 0.80 9.66
CA THR A 69 -10.14 -0.47 9.88
C THR A 69 -11.57 -0.38 9.33
N ASP A 70 -12.25 0.72 9.58
CA ASP A 70 -13.62 0.96 9.10
C ASP A 70 -13.66 1.00 7.57
N SER A 71 -12.70 1.67 6.95
CA SER A 71 -12.56 1.67 5.50
C SER A 71 -12.36 0.26 4.93
N MET A 72 -11.48 -0.57 5.55
CA MET A 72 -11.27 -1.97 5.16
C MET A 72 -12.53 -2.80 5.22
N VAL A 73 -13.25 -2.70 6.34
CA VAL A 73 -14.51 -3.44 6.53
C VAL A 73 -15.51 -3.04 5.44
N HIS A 74 -15.62 -1.76 5.15
CA HIS A 74 -16.53 -1.27 4.11
C HIS A 74 -16.20 -1.80 2.72
N GLU A 75 -14.91 -1.84 2.32
CA GLU A 75 -14.54 -2.36 0.99
C GLU A 75 -14.58 -3.89 0.89
N LEU A 76 -14.45 -4.62 2.00
CA LEU A 76 -14.72 -6.06 2.01
C LEU A 76 -16.22 -6.34 1.92
N LYS A 77 -17.05 -5.51 2.54
CA LYS A 77 -18.52 -5.67 2.52
C LYS A 77 -19.10 -5.50 1.12
N THR A 78 -18.55 -4.60 0.30
CA THR A 78 -19.08 -4.31 -1.04
C THR A 78 -19.04 -5.51 -1.99
N PRO A 79 -17.89 -6.19 -2.23
CA PRO A 79 -17.84 -7.37 -3.09
C PRO A 79 -18.63 -8.55 -2.50
N ILE A 80 -18.64 -8.71 -1.17
CA ILE A 80 -19.43 -9.74 -0.51
C ILE A 80 -20.92 -9.53 -0.78
N ALA A 81 -21.42 -8.30 -0.62
CA ALA A 81 -22.83 -7.99 -0.90
C ALA A 81 -23.18 -8.18 -2.39
N GLY A 82 -22.27 -7.83 -3.30
CA GLY A 82 -22.45 -8.09 -4.73
C GLY A 82 -22.57 -9.58 -5.05
N MET A 83 -21.67 -10.40 -4.48
CA MET A 83 -21.74 -11.86 -4.64
C MET A 83 -23.00 -12.45 -4.02
N GLN A 84 -23.45 -11.98 -2.85
CA GLN A 84 -24.69 -12.43 -2.24
C GLN A 84 -25.88 -12.15 -3.14
N LEU A 85 -25.99 -10.95 -3.71
CA LEU A 85 -27.06 -10.59 -4.64
C LEU A 85 -27.07 -11.51 -5.87
N ILE A 86 -25.90 -11.77 -6.46
CA ILE A 86 -25.80 -12.69 -7.60
C ILE A 86 -26.20 -14.10 -7.21
N CYS A 87 -25.80 -14.60 -6.04
CA CYS A 87 -26.23 -15.91 -5.53
C CYS A 87 -27.76 -15.98 -5.36
N GLU A 88 -28.38 -14.94 -4.81
CA GLU A 88 -29.84 -14.84 -4.67
C GLU A 88 -30.52 -14.90 -6.02
N MET A 89 -30.05 -14.10 -7.00
CA MET A 89 -30.59 -14.11 -8.37
C MET A 89 -30.44 -15.46 -9.07
N LEU A 90 -29.30 -16.15 -8.89
CA LEU A 90 -29.08 -17.47 -9.48
C LEU A 90 -29.88 -18.58 -8.80
N SER A 91 -30.27 -18.39 -7.54
CA SER A 91 -31.05 -19.34 -6.75
C SER A 91 -32.56 -19.17 -6.89
N ASP A 92 -33.00 -18.01 -7.34
CA ASP A 92 -34.42 -17.71 -7.51
C ASP A 92 -34.98 -18.40 -8.77
N LYS A 93 -35.79 -19.43 -8.55
CA LYS A 93 -36.42 -20.22 -9.60
C LYS A 93 -37.52 -19.45 -10.36
N THR A 94 -37.93 -18.29 -9.87
CA THR A 94 -38.94 -17.45 -10.55
C THR A 94 -38.32 -16.60 -11.66
N ILE A 95 -36.99 -16.40 -11.62
CA ILE A 95 -36.22 -15.65 -12.60
C ILE A 95 -35.74 -16.61 -13.69
N SER A 96 -36.33 -16.50 -14.90
CA SER A 96 -35.85 -17.24 -16.07
C SER A 96 -34.63 -16.55 -16.67
N LEU A 97 -33.43 -17.01 -16.28
CA LEU A 97 -32.16 -16.53 -16.84
C LEU A 97 -31.77 -17.36 -18.06
N THR A 98 -31.34 -16.68 -19.13
CA THR A 98 -30.64 -17.35 -20.24
C THR A 98 -29.30 -17.93 -19.77
N GLU A 99 -28.80 -18.94 -20.46
CA GLU A 99 -27.47 -19.50 -20.14
C GLU A 99 -26.34 -18.47 -20.23
N GLU A 100 -26.43 -17.56 -21.21
CA GLU A 100 -25.47 -16.46 -21.36
C GLU A 100 -25.51 -15.52 -20.16
N ALA A 101 -26.68 -15.12 -19.69
CA ALA A 101 -26.83 -14.29 -18.50
C ALA A 101 -26.29 -15.00 -17.24
N ARG A 102 -26.58 -16.30 -17.10
CA ARG A 102 -26.07 -17.13 -15.99
C ARG A 102 -24.56 -17.19 -15.99
N ASN A 103 -23.96 -17.44 -17.15
CA ASN A 103 -22.50 -17.50 -17.31
C ASN A 103 -21.86 -16.13 -17.06
N GLY A 104 -22.50 -15.03 -17.46
CA GLY A 104 -22.08 -13.67 -17.14
C GLY A 104 -22.05 -13.40 -15.63
N TYR A 105 -23.09 -13.78 -14.89
CA TYR A 105 -23.12 -13.65 -13.42
C TYR A 105 -22.06 -14.49 -12.73
N ILE A 106 -21.82 -15.73 -13.20
CA ILE A 106 -20.74 -16.59 -12.67
C ILE A 106 -19.36 -15.96 -12.95
N GLY A 107 -19.20 -15.36 -14.15
CA GLY A 107 -17.98 -14.60 -14.47
C GLY A 107 -17.74 -13.45 -13.50
N THR A 108 -18.75 -12.62 -13.28
CA THR A 108 -18.69 -11.50 -12.30
C THR A 108 -18.37 -11.98 -10.90
N MET A 109 -18.96 -13.10 -10.44
CA MET A 109 -18.61 -13.67 -9.13
C MET A 109 -17.14 -14.10 -9.06
N LYS A 110 -16.60 -14.74 -10.09
CA LYS A 110 -15.20 -15.11 -10.14
C LYS A 110 -14.27 -13.89 -10.04
N GLU A 111 -14.59 -12.82 -10.77
CA GLU A 111 -13.83 -11.56 -10.70
C GLU A 111 -13.86 -10.95 -9.29
N GLU A 112 -15.02 -10.92 -8.63
CA GLU A 112 -15.13 -10.39 -7.25
C GLU A 112 -14.39 -11.28 -6.23
N ILE A 113 -14.35 -12.60 -6.41
CA ILE A 113 -13.56 -13.53 -5.58
C ILE A 113 -12.06 -13.24 -5.74
N GLU A 114 -11.57 -13.09 -6.97
CA GLU A 114 -10.16 -12.76 -7.21
C GLU A 114 -9.80 -11.39 -6.62
N ARG A 115 -10.68 -10.42 -6.74
CA ARG A 115 -10.52 -9.12 -6.11
C ARG A 115 -10.44 -9.22 -4.57
N LEU A 116 -11.30 -10.03 -3.95
CA LEU A 116 -11.24 -10.29 -2.50
C LEU A 116 -9.95 -10.97 -2.09
N LYS A 117 -9.47 -11.96 -2.85
CA LYS A 117 -8.18 -12.61 -2.59
C LYS A 117 -7.04 -11.60 -2.58
N LEU A 118 -7.00 -10.68 -3.56
CA LEU A 118 -6.01 -9.62 -3.63
C LEU A 118 -6.11 -8.67 -2.42
N LEU A 119 -7.32 -8.26 -2.04
CA LEU A 119 -7.53 -7.40 -0.87
C LEU A 119 -7.05 -8.07 0.42
N VAL A 120 -7.42 -9.33 0.64
CA VAL A 120 -6.97 -10.12 1.81
C VAL A 120 -5.47 -10.33 1.75
N GLY A 121 -4.92 -10.65 0.58
CA GLY A 121 -3.47 -10.79 0.36
C GLY A 121 -2.71 -9.50 0.72
N ASN A 122 -3.19 -8.35 0.30
CA ASN A 122 -2.62 -7.05 0.61
C ASN A 122 -2.69 -6.73 2.13
N ILE A 123 -3.78 -7.12 2.79
CA ILE A 123 -3.95 -6.95 4.23
C ILE A 123 -2.97 -7.84 5.01
N LEU A 124 -2.92 -9.12 4.68
CA LEU A 124 -2.06 -10.12 5.32
C LEU A 124 -0.60 -9.92 4.94
N GLY A 125 -0.30 -9.67 3.67
CA GLY A 125 1.05 -9.41 3.16
C GLY A 125 1.67 -8.16 3.78
N SER A 126 0.88 -7.10 3.95
CA SER A 126 1.34 -5.90 4.69
C SER A 126 1.66 -6.18 6.16
N SER A 127 1.06 -7.21 6.74
CA SER A 127 1.31 -7.66 8.12
C SER A 127 2.47 -8.65 8.22
N LYS A 128 2.63 -9.56 7.23
CA LYS A 128 3.70 -10.57 7.17
C LYS A 128 5.01 -10.01 6.61
N ALA A 129 4.98 -9.22 5.55
CA ALA A 129 6.17 -8.62 4.96
C ALA A 129 6.96 -7.73 5.94
N VAL A 130 6.26 -7.16 6.94
CA VAL A 130 6.90 -6.40 8.03
C VAL A 130 7.53 -7.31 9.09
N LYS A 131 7.08 -8.57 9.22
CA LYS A 131 7.54 -9.50 10.27
C LYS A 131 8.54 -10.55 9.78
N GLU A 132 8.42 -11.00 8.54
CA GLU A 132 9.27 -12.04 7.98
C GLU A 132 10.22 -11.44 6.95
N LYS A 133 11.49 -11.33 7.31
CA LYS A 133 12.56 -10.75 6.48
C LYS A 133 12.96 -11.58 5.23
N HIS A 134 12.30 -12.71 4.96
CA HIS A 134 12.71 -13.61 3.88
C HIS A 134 11.49 -14.19 3.17
N TYR A 135 11.11 -13.59 2.04
CA TYR A 135 10.47 -14.37 0.99
C TYR A 135 11.54 -15.29 0.39
N ALA A 136 11.20 -16.56 0.20
CA ALA A 136 12.13 -17.47 -0.45
C ALA A 136 12.26 -17.04 -1.92
N LEU A 137 13.43 -16.57 -2.30
CA LEU A 137 13.81 -16.38 -3.71
C LEU A 137 13.98 -17.77 -4.34
N LYS A 138 12.88 -18.45 -4.67
CA LYS A 138 12.88 -19.87 -5.01
C LYS A 138 12.62 -20.14 -6.48
N ASP A 139 11.94 -19.21 -7.15
CA ASP A 139 11.43 -19.45 -8.47
C ASP A 139 12.26 -18.71 -9.51
N ARG A 140 12.57 -19.38 -10.60
CA ARG A 140 13.05 -18.75 -11.83
C ARG A 140 11.84 -18.23 -12.57
N VAL A 141 11.71 -16.92 -12.64
CA VAL A 141 10.57 -16.26 -13.24
C VAL A 141 10.95 -15.66 -14.58
N HIS A 142 10.36 -16.17 -15.65
CA HIS A 142 10.44 -15.59 -16.99
C HIS A 142 9.64 -14.30 -17.02
N VAL A 143 10.33 -13.20 -17.11
CA VAL A 143 9.70 -11.87 -16.93
C VAL A 143 8.73 -11.56 -18.07
N ASN A 144 9.08 -11.82 -19.32
CA ASN A 144 8.20 -11.55 -20.44
C ASN A 144 6.88 -12.31 -20.31
N LYS A 145 6.94 -13.60 -19.96
CA LYS A 145 5.76 -14.42 -19.71
C LYS A 145 4.91 -13.86 -18.58
N LEU A 146 5.52 -13.45 -17.48
CA LEU A 146 4.82 -12.85 -16.34
C LEU A 146 4.09 -11.55 -16.75
N LEU A 147 4.73 -10.66 -17.53
CA LEU A 147 4.09 -9.43 -18.00
C LEU A 147 2.90 -9.71 -18.89
N VAL A 148 2.98 -10.69 -19.79
CA VAL A 148 1.85 -11.13 -20.64
C VAL A 148 0.72 -11.67 -19.78
N GLU A 149 1.00 -12.57 -18.84
CA GLU A 149 -0.01 -13.11 -17.92
C GLU A 149 -0.70 -12.03 -17.10
N VAL A 150 0.04 -11.00 -16.65
CA VAL A 150 -0.57 -9.85 -15.95
C VAL A 150 -1.44 -9.04 -16.89
N ALA A 151 -1.03 -8.83 -18.14
CA ALA A 151 -1.83 -8.11 -19.12
C ALA A 151 -3.14 -8.83 -19.45
N GLU A 152 -3.11 -10.17 -19.58
CA GLU A 152 -4.29 -11.00 -19.83
C GLU A 152 -5.34 -10.88 -18.72
N VAL A 153 -4.95 -10.74 -17.46
CA VAL A 153 -5.87 -10.55 -16.33
C VAL A 153 -6.77 -9.34 -16.54
N PHE A 154 -6.27 -8.31 -17.23
CA PHE A 154 -7.00 -7.05 -17.42
C PHE A 154 -7.54 -6.87 -18.84
N ALA A 155 -7.27 -7.79 -19.76
CA ALA A 155 -7.60 -7.65 -21.19
C ALA A 155 -9.07 -7.31 -21.42
N VAL A 156 -9.99 -8.12 -20.89
CA VAL A 156 -11.45 -7.92 -21.04
C VAL A 156 -11.90 -6.56 -20.48
N ARG A 157 -11.40 -6.21 -19.28
CA ARG A 157 -11.77 -4.96 -18.63
C ARG A 157 -11.26 -3.72 -19.37
N ILE A 158 -10.06 -3.81 -19.94
CA ILE A 158 -9.47 -2.73 -20.75
C ILE A 158 -10.22 -2.57 -22.07
N GLU A 159 -10.57 -3.68 -22.73
CA GLU A 159 -11.35 -3.68 -23.97
C GLU A 159 -12.72 -3.04 -23.78
N GLN A 160 -13.44 -3.37 -22.71
CA GLN A 160 -14.75 -2.78 -22.38
C GLN A 160 -14.70 -1.26 -22.17
N THR A 161 -13.53 -0.70 -21.85
CA THR A 161 -13.36 0.75 -21.66
C THR A 161 -12.71 1.44 -22.87
N ASN A 162 -12.57 0.76 -24.01
CA ASN A 162 -11.82 1.23 -25.17
C ASN A 162 -10.40 1.68 -24.81
N GLY A 163 -9.82 1.09 -23.76
CA GLY A 163 -8.47 1.35 -23.30
C GLY A 163 -7.42 0.59 -24.10
N LYS A 164 -6.16 0.87 -23.79
CA LYS A 164 -5.01 0.16 -24.35
C LYS A 164 -4.06 -0.29 -23.25
N LEU A 165 -3.79 -1.59 -23.21
CA LEU A 165 -2.72 -2.18 -22.40
C LEU A 165 -1.72 -2.84 -23.35
N SER A 166 -0.46 -2.44 -23.29
CA SER A 166 0.62 -2.99 -24.12
C SER A 166 1.74 -3.53 -23.26
N VAL A 167 2.36 -4.61 -23.75
CA VAL A 167 3.57 -5.18 -23.15
C VAL A 167 4.73 -4.89 -24.10
N GLU A 168 5.80 -4.31 -23.57
CA GLU A 168 7.08 -4.14 -24.22
C GLU A 168 8.05 -5.15 -23.60
N GLU A 169 8.31 -6.22 -24.32
CA GLU A 169 9.11 -7.36 -23.85
C GLU A 169 10.60 -7.02 -23.80
N ASP A 170 11.33 -7.64 -22.87
CA ASP A 170 12.78 -7.60 -22.87
C ASP A 170 13.33 -8.52 -23.96
N GLU A 171 14.18 -7.99 -24.86
CA GLU A 171 14.76 -8.72 -25.99
C GLU A 171 15.61 -9.93 -25.56
N ARG A 172 16.10 -9.93 -24.31
CA ARG A 172 16.97 -10.98 -23.76
C ARG A 172 16.22 -12.13 -23.11
N ASP A 173 14.88 -12.04 -23.04
CA ASP A 173 14.01 -12.98 -22.28
C ASP A 173 14.58 -13.31 -20.90
N THR A 174 14.80 -12.27 -20.12
CA THR A 174 15.50 -12.36 -18.83
C THR A 174 14.66 -13.13 -17.80
N GLU A 175 15.34 -14.03 -17.07
CA GLU A 175 14.80 -14.66 -15.88
C GLU A 175 15.33 -13.97 -14.61
N ILE A 176 14.47 -13.86 -13.61
CA ILE A 176 14.87 -13.37 -12.28
C ILE A 176 14.52 -14.38 -11.20
N MET A 177 15.40 -14.53 -10.21
CA MET A 177 15.16 -15.34 -9.01
C MET A 177 14.30 -14.55 -8.01
N THR A 178 13.03 -14.94 -7.85
CA THR A 178 12.09 -14.22 -6.97
C THR A 178 10.92 -15.12 -6.58
N ASP A 179 10.00 -14.62 -5.79
CA ASP A 179 8.68 -15.22 -5.55
C ASP A 179 7.73 -14.73 -6.65
N GLU A 180 7.39 -15.61 -7.60
CA GLU A 180 6.55 -15.31 -8.75
C GLU A 180 5.18 -14.76 -8.33
N THR A 181 4.55 -15.37 -7.33
CA THR A 181 3.22 -14.96 -6.84
C THR A 181 3.26 -13.54 -6.28
N GLN A 182 4.29 -13.22 -5.50
CA GLN A 182 4.42 -11.89 -4.92
C GLN A 182 4.74 -10.83 -5.98
N LEU A 183 5.60 -11.16 -6.95
CA LEU A 183 5.92 -10.24 -8.05
C LEU A 183 4.69 -9.99 -8.93
N LYS A 184 3.93 -11.05 -9.27
CA LYS A 184 2.66 -10.94 -9.99
C LYS A 184 1.66 -10.06 -9.27
N ASN A 185 1.51 -10.23 -7.96
CA ASN A 185 0.63 -9.40 -7.12
C ASN A 185 1.06 -7.92 -7.08
N ILE A 186 2.37 -7.64 -7.07
CA ILE A 186 2.89 -6.27 -7.17
C ILE A 186 2.45 -5.64 -8.50
N LEU A 187 2.68 -6.33 -9.62
CA LEU A 187 2.32 -5.83 -10.95
C LEU A 187 0.81 -5.63 -11.09
N ILE A 188 -0.01 -6.55 -10.62
CA ILE A 188 -1.47 -6.43 -10.60
C ILE A 188 -1.89 -5.17 -9.82
N ASN A 189 -1.33 -4.94 -8.63
CA ASN A 189 -1.63 -3.73 -7.85
C ASN A 189 -1.26 -2.43 -8.58
N LEU A 190 -0.15 -2.42 -9.32
CA LEU A 190 0.27 -1.26 -10.10
C LEU A 190 -0.65 -1.02 -11.30
N VAL A 191 -1.05 -2.09 -12.03
CA VAL A 191 -1.99 -2.00 -13.14
C VAL A 191 -3.38 -1.56 -12.67
N GLU A 192 -3.88 -2.11 -11.56
CA GLU A 192 -5.15 -1.66 -10.96
C GLU A 192 -5.12 -0.16 -10.61
N ASN A 193 -4.01 0.33 -10.04
CA ASN A 193 -3.85 1.75 -9.78
C ASN A 193 -3.83 2.56 -11.07
N ALA A 194 -3.11 2.09 -12.10
CA ALA A 194 -3.08 2.74 -13.41
C ALA A 194 -4.48 2.86 -14.02
N ILE A 195 -5.28 1.79 -14.04
CA ILE A 195 -6.68 1.80 -14.51
C ILE A 195 -7.50 2.81 -13.71
N LYS A 196 -7.39 2.73 -12.39
CA LYS A 196 -8.17 3.52 -11.43
C LYS A 196 -7.95 5.03 -11.57
N TYR A 197 -6.73 5.45 -11.93
CA TYR A 197 -6.35 6.86 -12.01
C TYR A 197 -6.18 7.38 -13.44
N SER A 198 -6.52 6.58 -14.46
CA SER A 198 -6.46 6.99 -15.88
C SER A 198 -7.68 7.78 -16.38
N GLY A 199 -8.80 7.75 -15.64
CA GLY A 199 -10.06 8.35 -16.13
C GLY A 199 -10.62 7.59 -17.34
N ASP A 200 -11.15 8.32 -18.34
CA ASP A 200 -11.85 7.73 -19.49
C ASP A 200 -10.90 7.19 -20.58
N ASN A 201 -9.63 7.59 -20.57
CA ASN A 201 -8.64 7.14 -21.56
C ASN A 201 -7.55 6.30 -20.89
N ILE A 202 -7.79 5.00 -20.80
CA ILE A 202 -6.87 4.07 -20.16
C ILE A 202 -5.77 3.70 -21.17
N VAL A 203 -4.55 4.18 -20.94
CA VAL A 203 -3.35 3.79 -21.70
C VAL A 203 -2.27 3.37 -20.72
N ILE A 204 -1.95 2.07 -20.73
CA ILE A 204 -0.98 1.46 -19.83
C ILE A 204 0.06 0.70 -20.63
N THR A 205 1.33 0.80 -20.23
CA THR A 205 2.42 0.03 -20.80
C THR A 205 3.14 -0.70 -19.67
N LEU A 206 3.27 -2.01 -19.81
CA LEU A 206 4.15 -2.84 -19.00
C LEU A 206 5.44 -3.04 -19.78
N SER A 207 6.59 -2.82 -19.17
CA SER A 207 7.87 -3.04 -19.83
C SER A 207 8.90 -3.65 -18.89
N ALA A 208 9.83 -4.38 -19.49
CA ALA A 208 10.96 -4.96 -18.81
C ALA A 208 12.24 -4.63 -19.57
N LYS A 209 13.31 -4.26 -18.85
CA LYS A 209 14.61 -3.95 -19.47
C LYS A 209 15.74 -4.07 -18.47
N GLN A 210 16.91 -4.39 -18.97
CA GLN A 210 18.13 -4.29 -18.18
C GLN A 210 18.70 -2.87 -18.30
N GLU A 211 18.92 -2.22 -17.16
CA GLU A 211 19.60 -0.90 -17.07
C GLU A 211 20.85 -1.03 -16.19
N GLY A 212 22.03 -1.12 -16.83
CA GLY A 212 23.30 -1.29 -16.12
C GLY A 212 23.32 -2.58 -15.28
N ASP A 213 23.51 -2.43 -13.96
CA ASP A 213 23.55 -3.52 -13.00
C ASP A 213 22.19 -3.83 -12.37
N CYS A 214 21.10 -3.30 -12.92
CA CYS A 214 19.75 -3.54 -12.45
C CYS A 214 18.86 -4.08 -13.57
N PHE A 215 17.90 -4.92 -13.19
CA PHE A 215 16.77 -5.27 -14.04
C PHE A 215 15.55 -4.45 -13.59
N VAL A 216 14.91 -3.79 -14.53
CA VAL A 216 13.85 -2.84 -14.27
C VAL A 216 12.55 -3.30 -14.91
N LEU A 217 11.50 -3.43 -14.09
CA LEU A 217 10.12 -3.62 -14.54
C LEU A 217 9.39 -2.28 -14.38
N GLU A 218 8.73 -1.82 -15.42
CA GLU A 218 8.00 -0.55 -15.38
C GLU A 218 6.51 -0.75 -15.67
N VAL A 219 5.68 -0.05 -14.91
CA VAL A 219 4.26 0.14 -15.19
C VAL A 219 4.05 1.63 -15.44
N LYS A 220 3.74 1.98 -16.67
CA LYS A 220 3.53 3.36 -17.12
C LYS A 220 2.05 3.58 -17.43
N ASP A 221 1.49 4.67 -16.91
CA ASP A 221 0.13 5.12 -17.18
C ASP A 221 0.11 6.54 -17.78
N ARG A 222 -1.00 6.89 -18.42
CA ARG A 222 -1.32 8.24 -18.87
C ARG A 222 -2.46 8.86 -18.04
N GLY A 223 -2.47 8.59 -16.74
CA GLY A 223 -3.48 9.06 -15.83
C GLY A 223 -3.28 10.50 -15.35
N ILE A 224 -4.00 10.83 -14.29
CA ILE A 224 -3.98 12.19 -13.69
C ILE A 224 -2.62 12.62 -13.15
N GLY A 225 -1.69 11.69 -12.97
CA GLY A 225 -0.38 11.94 -12.35
C GLY A 225 -0.45 12.22 -10.86
N ILE A 226 0.72 12.47 -10.26
CA ILE A 226 0.90 12.63 -8.82
C ILE A 226 1.69 13.90 -8.54
N GLU A 227 1.19 14.75 -7.66
CA GLU A 227 1.90 15.95 -7.23
C GLU A 227 3.22 15.60 -6.52
N LYS A 228 4.29 16.38 -6.78
CA LYS A 228 5.64 16.18 -6.19
C LYS A 228 5.62 16.04 -4.67
N LYS A 229 4.78 16.82 -3.96
CA LYS A 229 4.64 16.78 -2.48
C LYS A 229 4.10 15.45 -1.96
N ASN A 230 3.46 14.64 -2.82
CA ASN A 230 2.82 13.39 -2.48
C ASN A 230 3.66 12.15 -2.85
N LEU A 231 4.65 12.25 -3.76
CA LEU A 231 5.45 11.12 -4.24
C LEU A 231 6.07 10.26 -3.13
N LYS A 232 6.58 10.90 -2.06
CA LYS A 232 7.13 10.19 -0.89
C LYS A 232 6.05 9.65 0.07
N LYS A 233 4.80 10.13 -0.06
CA LYS A 233 3.71 9.79 0.85
C LYS A 233 2.83 8.66 0.34
N ILE A 234 2.76 8.45 -0.99
CA ILE A 234 1.90 7.44 -1.63
C ILE A 234 2.18 6.02 -1.16
N PHE A 235 3.40 5.74 -0.70
CA PHE A 235 3.79 4.44 -0.15
C PHE A 235 3.50 4.27 1.35
N ARG A 236 2.93 5.29 2.01
CA ARG A 236 2.54 5.18 3.43
C ARG A 236 1.21 4.45 3.54
N LYS A 237 1.11 3.59 4.55
CA LYS A 237 -0.13 2.84 4.85
C LYS A 237 -1.33 3.77 5.01
N GLY A 238 -2.39 3.53 4.25
CA GLY A 238 -3.63 4.30 4.30
C GLY A 238 -3.51 5.72 3.72
N PHE A 239 -2.43 6.06 3.00
CA PHE A 239 -2.32 7.38 2.39
C PHE A 239 -3.19 7.48 1.14
N ARG A 240 -3.96 8.56 1.06
CA ARG A 240 -4.77 8.93 -0.10
C ARG A 240 -4.66 10.43 -0.32
N VAL A 241 -4.63 10.85 -1.58
CA VAL A 241 -4.74 12.25 -1.94
C VAL A 241 -6.19 12.68 -1.72
N LYS A 242 -6.44 13.64 -0.84
CA LYS A 242 -7.77 14.23 -0.66
C LYS A 242 -8.06 15.12 -1.88
N SER A 243 -9.17 14.91 -2.55
CA SER A 243 -9.68 15.84 -3.55
C SER A 243 -10.20 17.09 -2.85
N GLU A 244 -9.87 18.27 -3.35
CA GLU A 244 -10.38 19.54 -2.82
C GLU A 244 -11.91 19.67 -2.90
N SER A 245 -12.55 18.92 -3.78
CA SER A 245 -14.01 18.85 -3.94
C SER A 245 -14.74 17.94 -2.93
N GLY A 246 -14.06 17.41 -1.92
CA GLY A 246 -14.66 16.60 -0.84
C GLY A 246 -15.13 15.20 -1.24
N ALA A 247 -15.39 14.95 -2.50
CA ALA A 247 -15.74 13.65 -3.03
C ALA A 247 -14.48 13.01 -3.65
N SER A 248 -13.79 12.15 -2.90
CA SER A 248 -12.79 11.27 -3.51
C SER A 248 -13.50 10.36 -4.51
N ARG A 249 -13.53 10.74 -5.79
CA ARG A 249 -14.15 9.95 -6.88
C ARG A 249 -13.58 8.54 -6.98
N VAL A 250 -12.41 8.31 -6.42
CA VAL A 250 -11.68 7.06 -6.57
C VAL A 250 -11.68 6.30 -5.24
N LYS A 251 -12.46 5.21 -5.17
CA LYS A 251 -12.53 4.32 -3.99
C LYS A 251 -11.22 3.56 -3.77
N GLY A 252 -10.82 3.29 -2.51
CA GLY A 252 -9.67 2.42 -2.17
C GLY A 252 -8.97 2.77 -0.85
N PHE A 253 -8.29 1.80 -0.24
CA PHE A 253 -7.71 1.86 1.11
C PHE A 253 -6.38 2.61 1.24
N GLY A 254 -5.69 2.89 0.14
CA GLY A 254 -4.30 3.31 0.20
C GLY A 254 -3.35 2.22 0.72
N ILE A 255 -3.70 0.93 0.48
CA ILE A 255 -2.88 -0.23 0.88
C ILE A 255 -2.05 -0.74 -0.28
N GLY A 256 -2.56 -0.66 -1.52
CA GLY A 256 -1.92 -1.26 -2.68
C GLY A 256 -0.47 -0.81 -2.86
N LEU A 257 -0.21 0.50 -2.90
CA LEU A 257 1.16 1.01 -3.02
C LEU A 257 2.02 0.76 -1.77
N PHE A 258 1.43 0.72 -0.58
CA PHE A 258 2.14 0.30 0.63
C PHE A 258 2.55 -1.17 0.56
N TYR A 259 1.66 -2.05 0.05
CA TYR A 259 1.98 -3.45 -0.22
C TYR A 259 3.10 -3.56 -1.25
N VAL A 260 2.97 -2.89 -2.41
CA VAL A 260 3.98 -2.85 -3.47
C VAL A 260 5.36 -2.50 -2.91
N TYR A 261 5.45 -1.42 -2.12
CA TYR A 261 6.71 -0.97 -1.53
C TYR A 261 7.35 -2.01 -0.60
N ASN A 262 6.55 -2.55 0.34
CA ASN A 262 7.10 -3.49 1.32
C ASN A 262 7.43 -4.84 0.71
N THR A 263 6.61 -5.35 -0.22
CA THR A 263 6.84 -6.63 -0.87
C THR A 263 8.01 -6.56 -1.83
N CYS A 264 8.12 -5.50 -2.65
CA CYS A 264 9.28 -5.30 -3.51
C CYS A 264 10.59 -5.25 -2.70
N LYS A 265 10.59 -4.53 -1.59
CA LYS A 265 11.74 -4.48 -0.68
C LYS A 265 12.05 -5.85 -0.05
N ALA A 266 11.04 -6.66 0.28
CA ALA A 266 11.22 -8.01 0.82
C ALA A 266 11.74 -8.99 -0.25
N LEU A 267 11.49 -8.72 -1.53
CA LEU A 267 12.06 -9.41 -2.69
C LEU A 267 13.46 -8.86 -3.10
N ASN A 268 14.10 -8.07 -2.24
CA ASN A 268 15.39 -7.40 -2.50
C ASN A 268 15.36 -6.40 -3.67
N GLY A 269 14.19 -5.89 -4.03
CA GLY A 269 14.00 -4.84 -5.03
C GLY A 269 13.81 -3.46 -4.42
N GLU A 270 13.84 -2.43 -5.28
CA GLU A 270 13.55 -1.05 -4.95
C GLU A 270 12.44 -0.50 -5.84
N VAL A 271 11.46 0.21 -5.25
CA VAL A 271 10.39 0.88 -6.00
C VAL A 271 10.73 2.35 -6.19
N LYS A 272 10.69 2.80 -7.44
CA LYS A 272 10.80 4.22 -7.80
C LYS A 272 9.53 4.69 -8.49
N VAL A 273 9.26 5.99 -8.42
CA VAL A 273 8.12 6.61 -9.09
C VAL A 273 8.53 7.93 -9.73
N ARG A 274 8.19 8.09 -11.00
CA ARG A 274 8.26 9.35 -11.73
C ARG A 274 6.85 9.72 -12.16
N SER A 275 6.40 10.92 -11.86
CA SER A 275 5.05 11.35 -12.21
C SER A 275 4.96 12.85 -12.36
N GLU A 276 4.10 13.28 -13.28
CA GLU A 276 3.76 14.68 -13.53
C GLU A 276 2.24 14.79 -13.65
N VAL A 277 1.66 15.77 -12.98
CA VAL A 277 0.23 16.02 -13.00
C VAL A 277 -0.25 16.26 -14.44
N GLY A 278 -1.28 15.55 -14.86
CA GLY A 278 -1.85 15.59 -16.20
C GLY A 278 -1.09 14.80 -17.28
N LYS A 279 0.05 14.17 -16.95
CA LYS A 279 0.83 13.36 -17.91
C LYS A 279 0.89 11.87 -17.55
N GLY A 280 0.53 11.53 -16.31
CA GLY A 280 0.56 10.16 -15.81
C GLY A 280 1.73 9.84 -14.91
N SER A 281 1.98 8.55 -14.69
CA SER A 281 3.00 8.06 -13.78
C SER A 281 3.78 6.88 -14.38
N VAL A 282 5.02 6.71 -13.92
CA VAL A 282 5.85 5.53 -14.19
C VAL A 282 6.32 4.98 -12.84
N PHE A 283 5.88 3.78 -12.53
CA PHE A 283 6.37 3.02 -11.39
C PHE A 283 7.41 2.02 -11.87
N SER A 284 8.62 2.10 -11.32
CA SER A 284 9.75 1.23 -11.69
C SER A 284 10.11 0.35 -10.50
N LEU A 285 10.16 -0.96 -10.73
CA LEU A 285 10.65 -1.97 -9.79
C LEU A 285 12.07 -2.34 -10.22
N ASN A 286 13.06 -2.00 -9.41
CA ASN A 286 14.46 -2.22 -9.72
C ASN A 286 14.97 -3.41 -8.92
N PHE A 287 15.44 -4.43 -9.61
CA PHE A 287 16.03 -5.65 -9.01
C PHE A 287 17.53 -5.67 -9.29
N PRO A 288 18.36 -5.99 -8.29
CA PRO A 288 19.81 -6.06 -8.48
C PRO A 288 20.22 -7.25 -9.35
N LYS A 289 21.38 -7.13 -10.00
CA LYS A 289 21.90 -8.10 -10.97
C LYS A 289 22.07 -9.51 -10.40
N GLU A 290 22.30 -9.64 -9.11
CA GLU A 290 22.47 -10.93 -8.43
C GLU A 290 21.21 -11.82 -8.50
N LEU A 291 20.06 -11.21 -8.77
CA LEU A 291 18.79 -11.92 -8.96
C LEU A 291 18.55 -12.31 -10.42
N ILE A 292 19.36 -11.82 -11.36
CA ILE A 292 19.21 -12.08 -12.79
C ILE A 292 19.87 -13.43 -13.09
N THR A 293 19.08 -14.33 -13.64
CA THR A 293 19.58 -15.59 -14.22
C THR A 293 19.50 -15.45 -15.73
N THR A 294 20.60 -15.10 -16.38
CA THR A 294 20.62 -15.03 -17.85
C THR A 294 20.55 -16.46 -18.38
N THR A 295 19.53 -16.77 -19.16
CA THR A 295 19.53 -17.98 -19.96
C THR A 295 20.67 -17.83 -20.99
N LYS A 296 21.77 -18.54 -20.82
CA LYS A 296 22.80 -18.63 -21.89
C LYS A 296 22.12 -19.28 -23.08
N GLN A 297 22.09 -18.56 -24.20
CA GLN A 297 21.89 -19.17 -25.52
C GLN A 297 22.94 -20.21 -25.79
#